data_b612bfb6cfc2221c2d7875cff6b731e3
#
_entry.id   b612bfb6cfc2221c2d7875cff6b731e3
#
_cell.length_a   1.000
_cell.length_b   1.000
_cell.length_c   1.000
_cell.angle_alpha   90.00
_cell.angle_beta   90.00
_cell.angle_gamma   90.00
#
_symmetry.space_group_name_H-M   'P 1'
#
loop_
_entity.id
_entity.type
_entity.pdbx_description
1 polymer ?
#
loop_
_entity_poly.entity_id
_entity_poly.type
_entity_poly.pdbx_seq_one_letter_code
_entity_poly.pdbx_strand_id
1 'polypeptide(L)'
;MKITFRIQYRTVWGESLCVLLSQNHIQHTVEMTTRNGEEWTGKAEFDFHPSEPICYRYAVSRQGTLVRQEFGAIPHSFYPGNLQQQHYLVEDCWRDLPQDAYRYTSAFNNAYTPEQPSRLSDNTGRCITFRALCPGLSTHGQRLGLIGSCAALGNWEYCRPLRMKEVQPNVWHLTLDASSLEYPFEYKFVAIHEETGAVEKWETRPTRIFPLQALQRGESYLPMEPEGGVDEAPP
;
A
#
# COMPACT_ATOMS: atom_id res chain seq x y z
N MET A 1 8.81 2.13 18.06
CA MET A 1 7.67 2.12 17.13
C MET A 1 7.20 0.69 16.93
N LYS A 2 5.87 0.48 16.84
CA LYS A 2 5.27 -0.85 16.66
C LYS A 2 4.62 -0.94 15.29
N ILE A 3 4.87 -2.03 14.57
CA ILE A 3 4.22 -2.34 13.30
C ILE A 3 3.53 -3.68 13.44
N THR A 4 2.27 -3.72 13.07
CA THR A 4 1.50 -4.96 12.91
C THR A 4 1.31 -5.19 11.42
N PHE A 5 1.85 -6.29 10.91
CA PHE A 5 1.66 -6.73 9.53
C PHE A 5 0.51 -7.72 9.47
N ARG A 6 -0.36 -7.56 8.49
CA ARG A 6 -1.43 -8.50 8.14
C ARG A 6 -1.39 -8.79 6.66
N ILE A 7 -1.59 -10.05 6.30
CA ILE A 7 -1.69 -10.47 4.91
C ILE A 7 -2.59 -11.68 4.79
N GLN A 8 -3.41 -11.71 3.74
CA GLN A 8 -4.14 -12.91 3.34
C GLN A 8 -3.29 -13.68 2.32
N TYR A 9 -2.86 -14.87 2.71
CA TYR A 9 -2.03 -15.72 1.88
C TYR A 9 -2.15 -17.18 2.29
N ARG A 10 -2.60 -18.02 1.37
CA ARG A 10 -2.79 -19.44 1.66
C ARG A 10 -1.47 -20.20 1.56
N THR A 11 -1.08 -20.81 2.67
CA THR A 11 0.08 -21.70 2.75
C THR A 11 -0.35 -23.17 2.78
N VAL A 12 0.60 -24.05 2.48
CA VAL A 12 0.42 -25.49 2.68
C VAL A 12 0.98 -25.92 4.04
N TRP A 13 0.58 -27.09 4.49
CA TRP A 13 1.04 -27.62 5.78
C TRP A 13 2.56 -27.70 5.87
N GLY A 14 3.11 -27.19 6.98
CA GLY A 14 4.56 -27.11 7.22
C GLY A 14 5.25 -25.86 6.66
N GLU A 15 4.52 -24.96 6.02
CA GLU A 15 4.98 -23.64 5.62
C GLU A 15 4.61 -22.58 6.67
N SER A 16 5.48 -21.59 6.82
CA SER A 16 5.27 -20.41 7.65
C SER A 16 5.56 -19.16 6.83
N LEU A 17 4.88 -18.06 7.14
CA LEU A 17 5.17 -16.76 6.57
C LEU A 17 6.10 -15.97 7.49
N CYS A 18 6.96 -15.16 6.88
CA CYS A 18 7.75 -14.14 7.57
C CYS A 18 7.82 -12.85 6.75
N VAL A 19 8.10 -11.76 7.43
CA VAL A 19 8.40 -10.46 6.82
C VAL A 19 9.89 -10.23 6.88
N LEU A 20 10.51 -10.03 5.73
CA LEU A 20 11.91 -9.61 5.61
C LEU A 20 11.92 -8.09 5.55
N LEU A 21 12.28 -7.45 6.63
CA LEU A 21 12.23 -6.01 6.80
C LEU A 21 13.64 -5.43 6.77
N SER A 22 13.81 -4.28 6.13
CA SER A 22 15.08 -3.57 6.07
C SER A 22 14.88 -2.06 6.22
N GLN A 23 15.77 -1.44 6.97
CA GLN A 23 15.94 0.00 7.04
C GLN A 23 17.42 0.30 7.26
N ASN A 24 18.00 1.24 6.52
CA ASN A 24 19.40 1.67 6.67
C ASN A 24 20.41 0.52 6.73
N HIS A 25 20.29 -0.44 5.80
CA HIS A 25 21.11 -1.67 5.73
C HIS A 25 20.95 -2.66 6.91
N ILE A 26 20.13 -2.33 7.91
CA ILE A 26 19.77 -3.25 8.98
C ILE A 26 18.61 -4.12 8.50
N GLN A 27 18.78 -5.44 8.61
CA GLN A 27 17.75 -6.40 8.22
C GLN A 27 17.19 -7.11 9.43
N HIS A 28 15.87 -7.27 9.44
CA HIS A 28 15.16 -8.02 10.47
C HIS A 28 14.21 -9.01 9.82
N THR A 29 14.05 -10.16 10.42
CA THR A 29 13.02 -11.14 10.05
C THR A 29 11.96 -11.14 11.12
N VAL A 30 10.71 -10.95 10.72
CA VAL A 30 9.54 -10.96 11.60
C VAL A 30 8.73 -12.21 11.30
N GLU A 31 8.74 -13.16 12.22
CA GLU A 31 7.92 -14.35 12.11
C GLU A 31 6.44 -14.01 12.22
N MET A 32 5.63 -14.64 11.37
CA MET A 32 4.19 -14.44 11.36
C MET A 32 3.48 -15.67 11.92
N THR A 33 2.29 -15.44 12.48
CA THR A 33 1.43 -16.46 13.04
C THR A 33 0.10 -16.49 12.32
N THR A 34 -0.51 -17.67 12.24
CA THR A 34 -1.82 -17.88 11.65
C THR A 34 -2.66 -18.81 12.51
N ARG A 35 -3.99 -18.74 12.37
CA ARG A 35 -4.92 -19.70 12.98
C ARG A 35 -5.51 -20.67 11.95
N ASN A 36 -5.60 -20.25 10.71
CA ASN A 36 -6.31 -20.98 9.64
C ASN A 36 -5.42 -21.28 8.42
N GLY A 37 -4.15 -20.85 8.42
CA GLY A 37 -3.24 -20.98 7.28
C GLY A 37 -3.50 -20.02 6.12
N GLU A 38 -4.42 -19.06 6.30
CA GLU A 38 -4.80 -18.08 5.26
C GLU A 38 -4.60 -16.64 5.72
N GLU A 39 -4.91 -16.33 6.98
CA GLU A 39 -4.69 -15.01 7.57
C GLU A 39 -3.44 -15.03 8.44
N TRP A 40 -2.47 -14.21 8.09
CA TRP A 40 -1.20 -14.13 8.78
C TRP A 40 -1.01 -12.78 9.46
N THR A 41 -0.50 -12.81 10.69
CA THR A 41 -0.18 -11.60 11.46
C THR A 41 1.22 -11.70 12.03
N GLY A 42 2.03 -10.66 11.82
CA GLY A 42 3.34 -10.48 12.41
C GLY A 42 3.44 -9.15 13.15
N LYS A 43 4.24 -9.08 14.20
CA LYS A 43 4.46 -7.85 14.97
C LYS A 43 5.95 -7.56 15.05
N ALA A 44 6.30 -6.31 14.76
CA ALA A 44 7.65 -5.80 14.87
C ALA A 44 7.68 -4.61 15.83
N GLU A 45 8.71 -4.56 16.67
CA GLU A 45 8.96 -3.45 17.57
C GLU A 45 10.45 -3.12 17.50
N PHE A 46 10.78 -1.97 16.90
CA PHE A 46 12.16 -1.52 16.70
C PHE A 46 12.28 -0.01 16.85
N ASP A 47 13.50 0.46 17.01
CA ASP A 47 13.85 1.87 16.91
C ASP A 47 14.11 2.21 15.44
N PHE A 48 13.09 2.73 14.78
CA PHE A 48 13.16 3.13 13.37
C PHE A 48 13.65 4.56 13.21
N HIS A 49 14.39 4.79 12.13
CA HIS A 49 14.81 6.13 11.76
C HIS A 49 13.69 6.84 10.98
N PRO A 50 13.13 7.97 11.46
CA PRO A 50 11.95 8.59 10.86
C PRO A 50 12.19 9.18 9.47
N SER A 51 13.45 9.47 9.12
CA SER A 51 13.82 10.06 7.83
C SER A 51 14.04 9.05 6.70
N GLU A 52 14.02 7.76 7.01
CA GLU A 52 14.31 6.71 6.05
C GLU A 52 13.13 5.79 5.82
N PRO A 53 12.94 5.28 4.59
CA PRO A 53 11.86 4.35 4.32
C PRO A 53 12.09 3.02 5.03
N ILE A 54 11.01 2.46 5.52
CA ILE A 54 10.96 1.06 5.92
C ILE A 54 10.62 0.27 4.67
N CYS A 55 11.51 -0.60 4.23
CA CYS A 55 11.30 -1.50 3.11
C CYS A 55 11.08 -2.93 3.63
N TYR A 56 10.16 -3.65 3.04
CA TYR A 56 9.90 -5.03 3.46
C TYR A 56 9.28 -5.86 2.33
N ARG A 57 9.30 -7.17 2.50
CA ARG A 57 8.67 -8.16 1.61
C ARG A 57 8.27 -9.38 2.41
N TYR A 58 7.27 -10.07 1.91
CA TYR A 58 6.84 -11.33 2.50
C TYR A 58 7.62 -12.51 1.90
N ALA A 59 7.87 -13.51 2.72
CA ALA A 59 8.52 -14.73 2.30
C ALA A 59 7.90 -15.94 2.99
N VAL A 60 7.89 -17.07 2.28
CA VAL A 60 7.46 -18.36 2.80
C VAL A 60 8.68 -19.16 3.19
N SER A 61 8.68 -19.69 4.39
CA SER A 61 9.71 -20.59 4.90
C SER A 61 9.13 -21.98 5.17
N ARG A 62 9.97 -23.00 5.00
CA ARG A 62 9.68 -24.40 5.40
C ARG A 62 10.86 -24.91 6.20
N GLN A 63 10.62 -25.31 7.44
CA GLN A 63 11.66 -25.78 8.36
C GLN A 63 12.86 -24.81 8.47
N GLY A 64 12.58 -23.50 8.53
CA GLY A 64 13.59 -22.45 8.66
C GLY A 64 14.31 -22.08 7.35
N THR A 65 14.01 -22.75 6.23
CA THR A 65 14.58 -22.42 4.91
C THR A 65 13.58 -21.63 4.09
N LEU A 66 14.01 -20.52 3.48
CA LEU A 66 13.17 -19.73 2.56
C LEU A 66 12.95 -20.53 1.28
N VAL A 67 11.67 -20.80 0.95
CA VAL A 67 11.28 -21.56 -0.24
C VAL A 67 10.66 -20.69 -1.32
N ARG A 68 10.08 -19.55 -0.94
CA ARG A 68 9.44 -18.59 -1.87
C ARG A 68 9.44 -17.21 -1.25
N GLN A 69 9.55 -16.19 -2.05
CA GLN A 69 9.44 -14.79 -1.64
C GLN A 69 8.76 -13.97 -2.71
N GLU A 70 8.21 -12.83 -2.32
CA GLU A 70 7.65 -11.86 -3.24
C GLU A 70 8.67 -11.37 -4.26
N PHE A 71 8.17 -10.78 -5.35
CA PHE A 71 9.01 -10.17 -6.39
C PHE A 71 9.87 -9.05 -5.78
N GLY A 72 11.20 -9.25 -5.81
CA GLY A 72 12.13 -8.44 -5.05
C GLY A 72 12.51 -7.09 -5.64
N ALA A 73 12.13 -6.81 -6.91
CA ALA A 73 12.51 -5.56 -7.57
C ALA A 73 11.77 -4.34 -6.98
N ILE A 74 10.57 -4.55 -6.44
CA ILE A 74 9.77 -3.50 -5.82
C ILE A 74 9.34 -3.97 -4.44
N PRO A 75 10.11 -3.71 -3.38
CA PRO A 75 9.68 -4.02 -2.03
C PRO A 75 8.46 -3.16 -1.65
N HIS A 76 7.65 -3.66 -0.74
CA HIS A 76 6.72 -2.79 -0.03
C HIS A 76 7.53 -1.74 0.73
N SER A 77 7.06 -0.52 0.74
CA SER A 77 7.75 0.54 1.47
C SER A 77 6.78 1.58 2.01
N PHE A 78 7.15 2.19 3.11
CA PHE A 78 6.52 3.42 3.60
C PHE A 78 7.51 4.22 4.43
N TYR A 79 7.27 5.52 4.53
CA TYR A 79 8.02 6.39 5.42
C TYR A 79 7.29 6.45 6.76
N PRO A 80 7.95 6.17 7.89
CA PRO A 80 7.39 6.47 9.19
C PRO A 80 7.08 7.97 9.24
N GLY A 81 5.91 8.30 9.73
CA GLY A 81 5.54 9.69 9.97
C GLY A 81 6.30 10.29 11.15
N ASN A 82 5.77 11.39 11.69
CA ASN A 82 6.32 12.05 12.85
C ASN A 82 6.53 11.06 14.03
N LEU A 83 7.56 11.28 14.84
CA LEU A 83 7.93 10.51 16.03
C LEU A 83 6.78 10.27 17.03
N GLN A 84 5.70 11.04 16.94
CA GLN A 84 4.50 10.85 17.76
C GLN A 84 3.64 9.65 17.30
N GLN A 85 3.78 9.23 16.05
CA GLN A 85 3.07 8.05 15.52
C GLN A 85 3.83 6.79 15.89
N GLN A 86 3.37 6.08 16.89
CA GLN A 86 4.09 4.91 17.41
C GLN A 86 3.55 3.55 16.94
N HIS A 87 2.35 3.52 16.38
CA HIS A 87 1.69 2.28 15.99
C HIS A 87 1.23 2.33 14.54
N TYR A 88 1.62 1.31 13.77
CA TYR A 88 1.21 1.13 12.38
C TYR A 88 0.54 -0.23 12.21
N LEU A 89 -0.60 -0.24 11.54
CA LEU A 89 -1.24 -1.45 11.04
C LEU A 89 -1.05 -1.46 9.52
N VAL A 90 -0.33 -2.45 9.03
CA VAL A 90 -0.04 -2.65 7.63
C VAL A 90 -0.85 -3.84 7.15
N GLU A 91 -1.65 -3.64 6.14
CA GLU A 91 -2.48 -4.69 5.54
C GLU A 91 -2.12 -4.81 4.06
N ASP A 92 -1.61 -5.97 3.68
CA ASP A 92 -0.98 -6.20 2.39
C ASP A 92 -1.61 -7.36 1.63
N CYS A 93 -1.34 -7.38 0.33
CA CYS A 93 -1.55 -8.52 -0.54
C CYS A 93 -0.20 -9.03 -1.05
N TRP A 94 -0.11 -10.34 -1.28
CA TRP A 94 1.08 -10.94 -1.87
C TRP A 94 1.34 -10.41 -3.29
N ARG A 95 2.58 -10.06 -3.57
CA ARG A 95 3.03 -9.58 -4.89
C ARG A 95 3.79 -10.67 -5.63
N ASP A 96 3.14 -11.26 -6.62
CA ASP A 96 3.83 -12.13 -7.58
C ASP A 96 4.58 -11.32 -8.63
N LEU A 97 5.34 -12.01 -9.48
CA LEU A 97 5.96 -11.42 -10.65
C LEU A 97 4.87 -10.90 -11.59
N PRO A 98 4.77 -9.59 -11.82
CA PRO A 98 3.76 -9.04 -12.69
C PRO A 98 4.01 -9.44 -14.15
N GLN A 99 2.96 -9.53 -14.97
CA GLN A 99 3.08 -9.85 -16.40
C GLN A 99 3.99 -8.83 -17.13
N ASP A 100 3.96 -7.58 -16.69
CA ASP A 100 4.78 -6.48 -17.21
C ASP A 100 6.03 -6.22 -16.36
N ALA A 101 6.69 -7.28 -15.91
CA ALA A 101 7.86 -7.18 -15.02
C ALA A 101 8.97 -6.27 -15.55
N TYR A 102 9.10 -6.12 -16.87
CA TYR A 102 10.06 -5.22 -17.50
C TYR A 102 9.87 -3.75 -17.12
N ARG A 103 8.64 -3.32 -16.81
CA ARG A 103 8.31 -1.94 -16.39
C ARG A 103 8.90 -1.58 -15.03
N TYR A 104 9.30 -2.58 -14.26
CA TYR A 104 9.91 -2.42 -12.94
C TYR A 104 11.43 -2.55 -12.97
N THR A 105 12.02 -2.73 -14.15
CA THR A 105 13.47 -2.82 -14.30
C THR A 105 14.13 -1.45 -14.07
N SER A 106 15.38 -1.45 -13.61
CA SER A 106 16.18 -0.23 -13.43
C SER A 106 16.32 0.54 -14.75
N ALA A 107 16.37 -0.16 -15.87
CA ALA A 107 16.46 0.48 -17.20
C ALA A 107 15.21 1.29 -17.54
N PHE A 108 14.02 0.80 -17.16
CA PHE A 108 12.78 1.54 -17.35
C PHE A 108 12.64 2.67 -16.31
N ASN A 109 12.98 2.40 -15.05
CA ASN A 109 12.85 3.36 -13.97
C ASN A 109 13.88 4.50 -14.05
N ASN A 110 15.07 4.26 -14.60
CA ASN A 110 16.10 5.32 -14.78
C ASN A 110 15.69 6.36 -15.83
N ALA A 111 14.76 6.04 -16.73
CA ALA A 111 14.17 7.02 -17.63
C ALA A 111 13.15 7.93 -16.95
N TYR A 112 12.78 7.61 -15.71
CA TYR A 112 11.77 8.28 -14.92
C TYR A 112 12.38 8.66 -13.57
N THR A 113 12.60 9.95 -13.34
CA THR A 113 13.11 10.44 -12.04
C THR A 113 11.93 10.90 -11.19
N PRO A 114 11.48 10.12 -10.20
CA PRO A 114 10.41 10.57 -9.34
C PRO A 114 10.87 11.78 -8.52
N GLU A 115 9.97 12.72 -8.29
CA GLU A 115 10.14 13.70 -7.23
C GLU A 115 10.42 13.00 -5.91
N GLN A 116 11.13 13.67 -4.99
CA GLN A 116 11.54 13.11 -3.70
C GLN A 116 10.38 12.35 -3.03
N PRO A 117 10.66 11.18 -2.45
CA PRO A 117 9.65 10.37 -1.77
C PRO A 117 8.88 11.21 -0.77
N SER A 118 7.57 11.20 -0.87
CA SER A 118 6.74 11.97 0.06
C SER A 118 6.65 11.24 1.38
N ARG A 119 7.04 11.92 2.44
CA ARG A 119 6.74 11.47 3.80
C ARG A 119 5.22 11.35 3.96
N LEU A 120 4.79 10.38 4.76
CA LEU A 120 3.45 10.40 5.32
C LEU A 120 3.25 11.76 6.01
N SER A 121 2.09 12.36 5.82
CA SER A 121 1.84 13.71 6.35
C SER A 121 2.15 13.78 7.85
N ASP A 122 2.67 14.92 8.31
CA ASP A 122 2.99 15.17 9.72
C ASP A 122 1.75 15.26 10.65
N ASN A 123 0.63 14.65 10.26
CA ASN A 123 -0.59 14.63 11.05
C ASN A 123 -0.35 13.91 12.37
N THR A 124 -0.64 14.57 13.46
CA THR A 124 -0.54 14.04 14.83
C THR A 124 -1.70 13.11 15.20
N GLY A 125 -2.68 12.96 14.31
CA GLY A 125 -3.88 12.14 14.45
C GLY A 125 -3.76 10.74 13.87
N ARG A 126 -4.86 9.98 13.94
CA ARG A 126 -4.97 8.70 13.25
C ARG A 126 -5.15 8.94 11.76
N CYS A 127 -4.31 8.32 10.95
CA CYS A 127 -4.34 8.47 9.49
C CYS A 127 -4.60 7.13 8.81
N ILE A 128 -5.23 7.20 7.64
CA ILE A 128 -5.27 6.09 6.69
C ILE A 128 -4.42 6.49 5.49
N THR A 129 -3.41 5.68 5.17
CA THR A 129 -2.62 5.84 3.96
C THR A 129 -2.97 4.73 2.98
N PHE A 130 -3.75 5.07 1.97
CA PHE A 130 -4.01 4.19 0.84
C PHE A 130 -2.75 4.07 0.00
N ARG A 131 -2.38 2.84 -0.35
CA ARG A 131 -1.22 2.52 -1.16
C ARG A 131 -1.65 1.65 -2.32
N ALA A 132 -1.21 1.98 -3.51
CA ALA A 132 -1.51 1.18 -4.69
C ALA A 132 -0.29 1.06 -5.60
N LEU A 133 -0.15 -0.08 -6.24
CA LEU A 133 0.82 -0.33 -7.29
C LEU A 133 0.06 -0.32 -8.63
N CYS A 134 0.29 0.72 -9.43
CA CYS A 134 -0.41 0.88 -10.71
C CYS A 134 0.58 1.35 -11.79
N PRO A 135 1.09 0.43 -12.62
CA PRO A 135 2.11 0.76 -13.61
C PRO A 135 1.53 1.51 -14.81
N GLY A 136 2.32 2.43 -15.32
CA GLY A 136 2.11 3.05 -16.65
C GLY A 136 1.25 4.30 -16.66
N LEU A 137 0.62 4.73 -15.57
CA LEU A 137 -0.25 5.92 -15.57
C LEU A 137 0.51 7.19 -15.93
N SER A 138 1.62 7.47 -15.27
CA SER A 138 2.40 8.69 -15.45
C SER A 138 2.95 8.83 -16.87
N THR A 139 3.28 7.73 -17.53
CA THR A 139 3.77 7.74 -18.92
C THR A 139 2.69 8.16 -19.93
N HIS A 140 1.43 8.15 -19.55
CA HIS A 140 0.28 8.54 -20.38
C HIS A 140 -0.34 9.87 -19.94
N GLY A 141 0.32 10.65 -19.07
CA GLY A 141 -0.23 11.89 -18.53
C GLY A 141 -1.42 11.67 -17.60
N GLN A 142 -1.46 10.50 -16.98
CA GLN A 142 -2.50 10.10 -16.04
C GLN A 142 -1.94 9.99 -14.63
N ARG A 143 -2.81 10.08 -13.65
CA ARG A 143 -2.52 9.93 -12.23
C ARG A 143 -3.54 9.01 -11.60
N LEU A 144 -3.15 8.29 -10.56
CA LEU A 144 -4.10 7.52 -9.78
C LEU A 144 -4.89 8.45 -8.87
N GLY A 145 -6.19 8.19 -8.79
CA GLY A 145 -7.11 8.85 -7.88
C GLY A 145 -7.90 7.85 -7.04
N LEU A 146 -8.49 8.35 -5.98
CA LEU A 146 -9.39 7.61 -5.11
C LEU A 146 -10.74 8.33 -5.05
N ILE A 147 -11.82 7.59 -5.16
CA ILE A 147 -13.19 8.09 -5.06
C ILE A 147 -14.03 7.14 -4.21
N GLY A 148 -15.03 7.64 -3.49
CA GLY A 148 -15.83 6.79 -2.63
C GLY A 148 -17.11 7.41 -2.12
N SER A 149 -17.80 6.68 -1.24
CA SER A 149 -19.16 6.96 -0.79
C SER A 149 -19.29 8.09 0.24
N CYS A 150 -18.23 8.46 0.94
CA CYS A 150 -18.30 9.52 1.95
C CYS A 150 -17.85 10.89 1.40
N ALA A 151 -18.22 11.96 2.09
CA ALA A 151 -17.92 13.33 1.67
C ALA A 151 -16.42 13.57 1.48
N ALA A 152 -15.58 13.02 2.35
CA ALA A 152 -14.13 13.11 2.26
C ALA A 152 -13.55 12.38 1.04
N LEU A 153 -14.27 11.44 0.44
CA LEU A 153 -13.92 10.72 -0.78
C LEU A 153 -14.72 11.20 -2.01
N GLY A 154 -15.40 12.33 -1.91
CA GLY A 154 -16.09 12.98 -3.03
C GLY A 154 -17.48 12.46 -3.36
N ASN A 155 -18.11 11.61 -2.52
CA ASN A 155 -19.50 11.10 -2.69
C ASN A 155 -19.78 10.53 -4.09
N TRP A 156 -18.84 9.80 -4.66
CA TRP A 156 -18.89 9.27 -6.03
C TRP A 156 -19.03 10.36 -7.13
N GLU A 157 -18.78 11.65 -6.82
CA GLU A 157 -18.82 12.72 -7.82
C GLU A 157 -17.58 12.63 -8.73
N TYR A 158 -17.78 12.40 -10.03
CA TYR A 158 -16.72 12.23 -11.05
C TYR A 158 -15.76 13.41 -11.17
N CYS A 159 -16.17 14.59 -10.77
CA CYS A 159 -15.35 15.80 -10.79
C CYS A 159 -14.52 16.01 -9.52
N ARG A 160 -14.61 15.10 -8.53
CA ARG A 160 -13.98 15.26 -7.23
C ARG A 160 -13.16 14.04 -6.76
N PRO A 161 -12.49 13.29 -7.64
CA PRO A 161 -11.59 12.23 -7.15
C PRO A 161 -10.43 12.84 -6.39
N LEU A 162 -10.03 12.20 -5.31
CA LEU A 162 -8.84 12.59 -4.57
C LEU A 162 -7.60 12.13 -5.33
N ARG A 163 -6.67 13.04 -5.58
CA ARG A 163 -5.43 12.75 -6.30
C ARG A 163 -4.44 12.03 -5.38
N MET A 164 -3.97 10.88 -5.82
CA MET A 164 -2.87 10.18 -5.16
C MET A 164 -1.53 10.75 -5.62
N LYS A 165 -0.50 10.63 -4.80
CA LYS A 165 0.87 11.02 -5.11
C LYS A 165 1.69 9.79 -5.47
N GLU A 166 2.40 9.84 -6.59
CA GLU A 166 3.40 8.85 -6.93
C GLU A 166 4.65 9.08 -6.06
N VAL A 167 4.95 8.11 -5.19
CA VAL A 167 6.05 8.20 -4.22
C VAL A 167 7.30 7.47 -4.69
N GLN A 168 7.12 6.49 -5.54
CA GLN A 168 8.13 5.76 -6.29
C GLN A 168 7.51 5.40 -7.64
N PRO A 169 8.29 5.04 -8.66
CA PRO A 169 7.73 4.64 -9.93
C PRO A 169 6.62 3.61 -9.79
N ASN A 170 5.41 3.95 -10.25
CA ASN A 170 4.20 3.13 -10.19
C ASN A 170 3.62 2.88 -8.78
N VAL A 171 4.21 3.43 -7.71
CA VAL A 171 3.72 3.31 -6.34
C VAL A 171 3.03 4.60 -5.91
N TRP A 172 1.75 4.51 -5.63
CA TRP A 172 0.88 5.64 -5.36
C TRP A 172 0.40 5.65 -3.91
N HIS A 173 0.46 6.81 -3.27
CA HIS A 173 0.00 6.99 -1.89
C HIS A 173 -1.00 8.14 -1.78
N LEU A 174 -1.96 7.98 -0.87
CA LEU A 174 -2.87 9.02 -0.41
C LEU A 174 -3.09 8.85 1.08
N THR A 175 -2.78 9.88 1.86
CA THR A 175 -3.00 9.87 3.31
C THR A 175 -4.17 10.77 3.66
N LEU A 176 -5.11 10.22 4.40
CA LEU A 176 -6.29 10.93 4.90
C LEU A 176 -6.34 10.86 6.42
N ASP A 177 -6.88 11.91 7.05
CA ASP A 177 -7.23 11.88 8.45
C ASP A 177 -8.40 10.92 8.66
N ALA A 178 -8.21 9.92 9.51
CA ALA A 178 -9.24 8.91 9.80
C ALA A 178 -10.50 9.52 10.42
N SER A 179 -10.38 10.67 11.10
CA SER A 179 -11.53 11.37 11.69
C SER A 179 -12.42 12.08 10.67
N SER A 180 -11.90 12.33 9.46
CA SER A 180 -12.68 12.95 8.37
C SER A 180 -13.54 11.97 7.59
N LEU A 181 -13.42 10.66 7.87
CA LEU A 181 -14.09 9.59 7.16
C LEU A 181 -15.31 9.06 7.94
N GLU A 182 -16.39 8.81 7.23
CA GLU A 182 -17.61 8.18 7.77
C GLU A 182 -17.56 6.67 7.51
N TYR A 183 -17.60 5.85 8.56
CA TYR A 183 -17.45 4.41 8.50
C TYR A 183 -18.80 3.67 8.62
N PRO A 184 -18.98 2.53 7.92
CA PRO A 184 -18.15 2.01 6.84
C PRO A 184 -18.27 2.87 5.58
N PHE A 185 -17.25 2.89 4.74
CA PHE A 185 -17.31 3.56 3.44
C PHE A 185 -16.85 2.64 2.32
N GLU A 186 -17.34 2.93 1.13
CA GLU A 186 -16.97 2.26 -0.11
C GLU A 186 -16.01 3.13 -0.90
N TYR A 187 -15.09 2.51 -1.66
CA TYR A 187 -14.15 3.23 -2.49
C TYR A 187 -13.67 2.42 -3.69
N LYS A 188 -13.17 3.13 -4.71
CA LYS A 188 -12.50 2.61 -5.91
C LYS A 188 -11.33 3.50 -6.29
N PHE A 189 -10.37 2.87 -6.95
CA PHE A 189 -9.31 3.60 -7.64
C PHE A 189 -9.77 3.99 -9.05
N VAL A 190 -9.28 5.14 -9.52
CA VAL A 190 -9.58 5.69 -10.85
C VAL A 190 -8.32 6.26 -11.47
N ALA A 191 -8.20 6.17 -12.80
CA ALA A 191 -7.22 6.95 -13.52
C ALA A 191 -7.81 8.31 -13.86
N ILE A 192 -7.09 9.37 -13.52
CA ILE A 192 -7.49 10.76 -13.77
C ILE A 192 -6.49 11.42 -14.69
N HIS A 193 -6.95 12.27 -15.57
CA HIS A 193 -6.09 13.12 -16.40
C HIS A 193 -5.33 14.10 -15.50
N GLU A 194 -4.01 14.20 -15.68
CA GLU A 194 -3.16 14.95 -14.76
C GLU A 194 -3.50 16.45 -14.71
N GLU A 195 -3.75 17.06 -15.86
CA GLU A 195 -4.06 18.49 -15.96
C GLU A 195 -5.50 18.82 -15.60
N THR A 196 -6.47 18.10 -16.18
CA THR A 196 -7.89 18.42 -16.01
C THR A 196 -8.49 17.84 -14.74
N GLY A 197 -7.94 16.75 -14.21
CA GLY A 197 -8.50 16.02 -13.07
C GLY A 197 -9.73 15.19 -13.44
N ALA A 198 -10.08 15.07 -14.71
CA ALA A 198 -11.20 14.27 -15.15
C ALA A 198 -10.92 12.79 -15.00
N VAL A 199 -11.92 12.02 -14.54
CA VAL A 199 -11.84 10.56 -14.48
C VAL A 199 -11.89 10.01 -15.91
N GLU A 200 -10.87 9.23 -16.28
CA GLU A 200 -10.75 8.61 -17.60
C GLU A 200 -11.02 7.12 -17.59
N LYS A 201 -10.63 6.44 -16.49
CA LYS A 201 -10.80 4.99 -16.37
C LYS A 201 -11.12 4.61 -14.94
N TRP A 202 -11.81 3.51 -14.80
CA TRP A 202 -12.18 2.94 -13.50
C TRP A 202 -11.44 1.63 -13.25
N GLU A 203 -11.25 1.35 -11.98
CA GLU A 203 -10.78 0.04 -11.57
C GLU A 203 -11.78 -1.05 -11.93
N THR A 204 -11.29 -2.16 -12.53
CA THR A 204 -12.11 -3.31 -12.94
C THR A 204 -12.62 -4.16 -11.77
N ARG A 205 -11.97 -4.05 -10.61
CA ARG A 205 -12.31 -4.84 -9.41
C ARG A 205 -13.64 -4.39 -8.80
N PRO A 206 -14.31 -5.28 -8.04
CA PRO A 206 -15.48 -4.90 -7.25
C PRO A 206 -15.16 -3.72 -6.32
N THR A 207 -16.18 -2.93 -6.02
CA THR A 207 -16.10 -1.84 -5.04
C THR A 207 -15.61 -2.38 -3.69
N ARG A 208 -14.59 -1.72 -3.13
CA ARG A 208 -14.04 -2.07 -1.83
C ARG A 208 -14.83 -1.43 -0.71
N ILE A 209 -14.95 -2.15 0.38
CA ILE A 209 -15.59 -1.66 1.59
C ILE A 209 -14.53 -1.54 2.69
N PHE A 210 -14.37 -0.34 3.22
CA PHE A 210 -13.53 -0.12 4.39
C PHE A 210 -14.35 -0.37 5.65
N PRO A 211 -13.97 -1.36 6.49
CA PRO A 211 -14.80 -1.78 7.61
C PRO A 211 -14.72 -0.81 8.79
N LEU A 212 -15.80 -0.74 9.57
CA LEU A 212 -15.91 0.09 10.77
C LEU A 212 -14.82 -0.20 11.83
N GLN A 213 -14.27 -1.42 11.88
CA GLN A 213 -13.41 -1.92 12.96
C GLN A 213 -11.92 -1.95 12.61
N ALA A 214 -11.50 -1.34 11.51
CA ALA A 214 -10.13 -1.49 11.00
C ALA A 214 -9.07 -0.82 11.89
N LEU A 215 -9.43 0.21 12.67
CA LEU A 215 -8.46 0.99 13.43
C LEU A 215 -8.66 0.83 14.92
N GLN A 216 -7.61 0.37 15.60
CA GLN A 216 -7.49 0.51 17.04
C GLN A 216 -7.03 1.94 17.39
N ARG A 217 -7.27 2.35 18.64
CA ARG A 217 -6.94 3.70 19.10
C ARG A 217 -5.41 3.94 18.99
N GLY A 218 -5.01 4.95 18.24
CA GLY A 218 -3.60 5.34 18.11
C GLY A 218 -2.82 4.62 16.99
N GLU A 219 -3.47 3.81 16.13
CA GLU A 219 -2.84 3.18 14.97
C GLU A 219 -3.04 4.01 13.69
N SER A 220 -2.02 4.05 12.84
CA SER A 220 -2.15 4.47 11.44
C SER A 220 -2.31 3.24 10.56
N TYR A 221 -3.29 3.28 9.68
CA TYR A 221 -3.63 2.18 8.77
C TYR A 221 -3.04 2.41 7.39
N LEU A 222 -2.32 1.42 6.88
CA LEU A 222 -1.70 1.43 5.57
C LEU A 222 -2.22 0.23 4.75
N PRO A 223 -3.43 0.31 4.19
CA PRO A 223 -3.90 -0.73 3.29
C PRO A 223 -3.03 -0.76 2.03
N MET A 224 -2.69 -1.95 1.58
CA MET A 224 -2.05 -2.18 0.30
C MET A 224 -3.02 -2.87 -0.62
N GLU A 225 -3.30 -2.23 -1.73
CA GLU A 225 -4.18 -2.80 -2.72
C GLU A 225 -3.40 -3.73 -3.64
N PRO A 226 -3.99 -4.89 -4.01
CA PRO A 226 -3.39 -5.76 -4.98
C PRO A 226 -3.24 -5.05 -6.32
N GLU A 227 -2.26 -5.45 -7.11
CA GLU A 227 -2.10 -4.98 -8.49
C GLU A 227 -3.42 -5.08 -9.23
N GLY A 228 -3.85 -3.98 -9.79
CA GLY A 228 -5.07 -3.90 -10.59
C GLY A 228 -4.94 -2.78 -11.61
N GLY A 229 -5.16 -3.09 -12.86
CA GLY A 229 -5.27 -2.09 -13.89
C GLY A 229 -6.53 -1.25 -13.69
N VAL A 230 -6.45 0.03 -14.01
CA VAL A 230 -7.61 0.91 -14.21
C VAL A 230 -7.87 0.97 -15.71
N ASP A 231 -8.61 0.00 -16.21
CA ASP A 231 -8.73 -0.23 -17.66
C ASP A 231 -10.15 0.03 -18.21
N GLU A 232 -11.14 0.24 -17.35
CA GLU A 232 -12.51 0.49 -17.78
C GLU A 232 -12.78 1.97 -18.01
N ALA A 233 -13.62 2.26 -19.00
CA ALA A 233 -14.20 3.57 -19.15
C ALA A 233 -15.16 3.87 -17.98
N PRO A 234 -15.35 5.14 -17.57
CA PRO A 234 -16.36 5.48 -16.59
C PRO A 234 -17.74 5.03 -17.03
N PRO A 235 -18.61 4.56 -16.11
CA PRO A 235 -19.96 4.14 -16.40
C PRO A 235 -20.84 5.30 -16.89
#